data_63384a6772f987b1a6089650cd88a750
#
_entry.id   63384a6772f987b1a6089650cd88a750
#
_cell.length_a   1.000
_cell.length_b   1.000
_cell.length_c   1.000
_cell.angle_alpha   90.00
_cell.angle_beta   90.00
_cell.angle_gamma   90.00
#
_symmetry.space_group_name_H-M   'P 1'
#
loop_
_entity.id
_entity.type
_entity.pdbx_description
1 polymer ?
#
loop_
_entity_poly.entity_id
_entity_poly.type
_entity_poly.pdbx_seq_one_letter_code
_entity_poly.pdbx_strand_id
1 'polypeptide(L)'
;MVMLLGLLTWQFQLVAYGIMQARGQIKVVLEAQPIEDVLADPSFPDSLKDKLRIVPEIRRYCFDELGMVEAGNYQKVFDQKGKVTLWNLSASEPFQLKAKTWSFPFLGSFPYKGFFDLEEAKKERDMLKAEGFDTRIRPVSGWSTLGWFDDPILSNMLFRPVGQLAELIIHELTHGTLYVKDSADYNENLATFIGEKGAEKFLAGYFGESSPELREYIDGETDTKKFINHFILGARSLDSLYNNMQSDIQVEQKQKLKHDHIQLIVDRLDTVRFNIKDRYTGRFNEALPNNAFFMSFLRYHSMQDILEEELENDFGGEVRTYLNYLKEKYPSL
;
A
#
# COMPACT_ATOMS: atom_id res chain seq x y z
N MET A 1 16.80 29.36 -24.95
CA MET A 1 17.70 28.19 -25.07
C MET A 1 17.68 27.31 -23.81
N VAL A 2 17.88 27.83 -22.62
CA VAL A 2 17.87 27.05 -21.36
C VAL A 2 16.50 26.40 -21.07
N MET A 3 15.38 27.12 -21.30
CA MET A 3 14.02 26.59 -21.15
C MET A 3 13.71 25.44 -22.13
N LEU A 4 14.19 25.52 -23.37
CA LEU A 4 13.98 24.47 -24.36
C LEU A 4 14.77 23.20 -24.05
N LEU A 5 16.00 23.35 -23.54
CA LEU A 5 16.83 22.23 -23.04
C LEU A 5 16.22 21.59 -21.81
N GLY A 6 15.65 22.37 -20.88
CA GLY A 6 14.94 21.85 -19.71
C GLY A 6 13.67 21.06 -20.07
N LEU A 7 12.90 21.53 -21.05
CA LEU A 7 11.73 20.83 -21.60
C LEU A 7 12.12 19.51 -22.30
N LEU A 8 13.17 19.53 -23.11
CA LEU A 8 13.68 18.35 -23.82
C LEU A 8 14.23 17.30 -22.84
N THR A 9 14.94 17.71 -21.79
CA THR A 9 15.45 16.80 -20.77
C THR A 9 14.32 16.22 -19.91
N TRP A 10 13.31 17.02 -19.57
CA TRP A 10 12.15 16.57 -18.82
C TRP A 10 11.29 15.57 -19.64
N GLN A 11 11.05 15.85 -20.91
CA GLN A 11 10.36 14.91 -21.82
C GLN A 11 11.17 13.63 -22.01
N PHE A 12 12.49 13.71 -22.13
CA PHE A 12 13.35 12.53 -22.25
C PHE A 12 13.31 11.65 -21.00
N GLN A 13 13.37 12.23 -19.80
CA GLN A 13 13.27 11.50 -18.54
C GLN A 13 11.90 10.83 -18.40
N LEU A 14 10.81 11.52 -18.76
CA LEU A 14 9.47 10.96 -18.71
C LEU A 14 9.30 9.79 -19.71
N VAL A 15 9.84 9.91 -20.92
CA VAL A 15 9.84 8.84 -21.94
C VAL A 15 10.70 7.66 -21.46
N ALA A 16 11.89 7.90 -20.93
CA ALA A 16 12.76 6.85 -20.42
C ALA A 16 12.09 6.10 -19.25
N TYR A 17 11.44 6.82 -18.33
CA TYR A 17 10.66 6.24 -17.27
C TYR A 17 9.49 5.40 -17.81
N GLY A 18 8.73 5.91 -18.78
CA GLY A 18 7.64 5.18 -19.42
C GLY A 18 8.10 3.90 -20.10
N ILE A 19 9.25 3.90 -20.78
CA ILE A 19 9.84 2.71 -21.40
C ILE A 19 10.26 1.69 -20.31
N MET A 20 10.85 2.13 -19.21
CA MET A 20 11.22 1.27 -18.10
C MET A 20 9.98 0.59 -17.49
N GLN A 21 8.92 1.36 -17.23
CA GLN A 21 7.66 0.84 -16.69
C GLN A 21 7.02 -0.15 -17.68
N ALA A 22 6.94 0.20 -18.95
CA ALA A 22 6.38 -0.69 -19.98
C ALA A 22 7.15 -2.02 -20.06
N ARG A 23 8.49 -1.98 -20.06
CA ARG A 23 9.32 -3.20 -20.06
C ARG A 23 9.08 -4.05 -18.81
N GLY A 24 9.04 -3.43 -17.63
CA GLY A 24 8.76 -4.13 -16.39
C GLY A 24 7.38 -4.80 -16.40
N GLN A 25 6.35 -4.07 -16.80
CA GLN A 25 4.99 -4.58 -16.89
C GLN A 25 4.86 -5.70 -17.94
N ILE A 26 5.40 -5.52 -19.14
CA ILE A 26 5.38 -6.54 -20.19
C ILE A 26 6.06 -7.82 -19.68
N LYS A 27 7.21 -7.71 -19.00
CA LYS A 27 7.88 -8.86 -18.40
C LYS A 27 6.98 -9.59 -17.42
N VAL A 28 6.34 -8.89 -16.48
CA VAL A 28 5.44 -9.49 -15.49
C VAL A 28 4.29 -10.22 -16.18
N VAL A 29 3.66 -9.62 -17.19
CA VAL A 29 2.52 -10.21 -17.91
C VAL A 29 2.93 -11.41 -18.76
N LEU A 30 4.06 -11.33 -19.49
CA LEU A 30 4.51 -12.38 -20.40
C LEU A 30 5.12 -13.59 -19.68
N GLU A 31 5.77 -13.39 -18.53
CA GLU A 31 6.38 -14.47 -17.74
C GLU A 31 5.41 -15.08 -16.72
N ALA A 32 4.20 -14.51 -16.56
CA ALA A 32 3.18 -15.05 -15.67
C ALA A 32 2.59 -16.35 -16.25
N GLN A 33 2.53 -17.39 -15.43
CA GLN A 33 2.01 -18.71 -15.76
C GLN A 33 0.63 -18.93 -15.14
N PRO A 34 -0.27 -19.70 -15.78
CA PRO A 34 -1.54 -20.12 -15.16
C PRO A 34 -1.32 -20.76 -13.78
N ILE A 35 -2.25 -20.55 -12.86
CA ILE A 35 -2.16 -21.13 -11.50
C ILE A 35 -2.05 -22.66 -11.57
N GLU A 36 -2.79 -23.31 -12.48
CA GLU A 36 -2.79 -24.77 -12.66
C GLU A 36 -1.41 -25.29 -13.04
N ASP A 37 -0.69 -24.59 -13.93
CA ASP A 37 0.65 -24.97 -14.37
C ASP A 37 1.64 -24.87 -13.22
N VAL A 38 1.56 -23.81 -12.42
CA VAL A 38 2.42 -23.60 -11.23
C VAL A 38 2.12 -24.66 -10.14
N LEU A 39 0.83 -25.01 -9.95
CA LEU A 39 0.45 -26.09 -9.02
C LEU A 39 0.98 -27.45 -9.46
N ALA A 40 1.08 -27.70 -10.77
CA ALA A 40 1.64 -28.94 -11.33
C ALA A 40 3.18 -28.98 -11.32
N ASP A 41 3.87 -27.84 -11.23
CA ASP A 41 5.33 -27.76 -11.24
C ASP A 41 5.94 -28.32 -9.94
N PRO A 42 6.67 -29.45 -9.97
CA PRO A 42 7.30 -30.01 -8.78
C PRO A 42 8.41 -29.14 -8.17
N SER A 43 8.93 -28.16 -8.91
CA SER A 43 9.97 -27.26 -8.42
C SER A 43 9.41 -26.08 -7.60
N PHE A 44 8.12 -25.81 -7.71
CA PHE A 44 7.48 -24.75 -6.93
C PHE A 44 7.18 -25.23 -5.50
N PRO A 45 7.51 -24.46 -4.44
CA PRO A 45 7.39 -24.90 -3.04
C PRO A 45 5.94 -25.26 -2.64
N ASP A 46 5.73 -26.44 -2.04
CA ASP A 46 4.40 -26.91 -1.64
C ASP A 46 3.72 -25.97 -0.66
N SER A 47 4.44 -25.37 0.29
CA SER A 47 3.90 -24.38 1.23
C SER A 47 3.32 -23.13 0.54
N LEU A 48 3.82 -22.77 -0.63
CA LEU A 48 3.28 -21.70 -1.45
C LEU A 48 2.12 -22.17 -2.34
N LYS A 49 2.17 -23.44 -2.79
CA LYS A 49 1.05 -24.07 -3.52
C LYS A 49 -0.21 -24.12 -2.67
N ASP A 50 -0.11 -24.43 -1.38
CA ASP A 50 -1.26 -24.46 -0.48
C ASP A 50 -1.96 -23.10 -0.42
N LYS A 51 -1.19 -22.01 -0.35
CA LYS A 51 -1.76 -20.66 -0.42
C LYS A 51 -2.26 -20.29 -1.81
N LEU A 52 -1.60 -20.76 -2.85
CA LEU A 52 -2.03 -20.51 -4.23
C LEU A 52 -3.38 -21.15 -4.53
N ARG A 53 -3.70 -22.32 -3.95
CA ARG A 53 -5.01 -22.98 -4.07
C ARG A 53 -6.18 -22.17 -3.51
N ILE A 54 -5.90 -21.26 -2.56
CA ILE A 54 -6.93 -20.43 -1.93
C ILE A 54 -7.25 -19.18 -2.77
N VAL A 55 -6.34 -18.76 -3.65
CA VAL A 55 -6.52 -17.54 -4.46
C VAL A 55 -7.79 -17.56 -5.31
N PRO A 56 -8.14 -18.63 -6.04
CA PRO A 56 -9.40 -18.70 -6.76
C PRO A 56 -10.65 -18.55 -5.87
N GLU A 57 -10.60 -19.07 -4.64
CA GLU A 57 -11.70 -18.95 -3.67
C GLU A 57 -11.86 -17.51 -3.16
N ILE A 58 -10.75 -16.81 -2.88
CA ILE A 58 -10.77 -15.38 -2.53
C ILE A 58 -11.38 -14.57 -3.68
N ARG A 59 -10.97 -14.83 -4.93
CA ARG A 59 -11.51 -14.14 -6.10
C ARG A 59 -13.02 -14.39 -6.25
N ARG A 60 -13.45 -15.65 -6.14
CA ARG A 60 -14.86 -16.01 -6.20
C ARG A 60 -15.66 -15.25 -5.13
N TYR A 61 -15.17 -15.21 -3.89
CA TYR A 61 -15.79 -14.47 -2.81
C TYR A 61 -15.91 -12.96 -3.14
N CYS A 62 -14.88 -12.36 -3.73
CA CYS A 62 -14.93 -10.95 -4.13
C CYS A 62 -16.05 -10.66 -5.13
N PHE A 63 -16.23 -11.53 -6.10
CA PHE A 63 -17.23 -11.32 -7.16
C PHE A 63 -18.65 -11.72 -6.70
N ASP A 64 -18.78 -12.89 -6.09
CA ASP A 64 -20.09 -13.45 -5.72
C ASP A 64 -20.65 -12.80 -4.45
N GLU A 65 -19.80 -12.56 -3.42
CA GLU A 65 -20.28 -12.09 -2.11
C GLU A 65 -20.07 -10.59 -1.92
N LEU A 66 -18.94 -10.00 -2.36
CA LEU A 66 -18.71 -8.57 -2.23
C LEU A 66 -19.28 -7.75 -3.40
N GLY A 67 -19.66 -8.40 -4.52
CA GLY A 67 -20.21 -7.73 -5.70
C GLY A 67 -19.17 -6.84 -6.42
N MET A 68 -17.90 -7.20 -6.34
CA MET A 68 -16.84 -6.54 -7.09
C MET A 68 -16.97 -6.78 -8.58
N VAL A 69 -16.39 -5.93 -9.40
CA VAL A 69 -16.35 -6.09 -10.86
C VAL A 69 -15.47 -7.29 -11.20
N GLU A 70 -16.02 -8.23 -11.96
CA GLU A 70 -15.28 -9.41 -12.40
C GLU A 70 -14.14 -9.00 -13.33
N ALA A 71 -12.94 -9.49 -13.04
CA ALA A 71 -11.73 -9.20 -13.76
C ALA A 71 -10.86 -10.46 -13.90
N GLY A 72 -9.98 -10.47 -14.91
CA GLY A 72 -9.01 -11.56 -15.13
C GLY A 72 -7.82 -11.55 -14.15
N ASN A 73 -7.77 -10.61 -13.21
CA ASN A 73 -6.69 -10.50 -12.23
C ASN A 73 -6.53 -11.77 -11.38
N TYR A 74 -5.29 -12.12 -11.05
CA TYR A 74 -4.94 -13.22 -10.13
C TYR A 74 -5.33 -14.62 -10.61
N GLN A 75 -5.40 -14.83 -11.92
CA GLN A 75 -5.51 -16.15 -12.53
C GLN A 75 -4.15 -16.75 -12.90
N LYS A 76 -3.11 -15.92 -12.89
CA LYS A 76 -1.74 -16.30 -13.21
C LYS A 76 -0.81 -15.96 -12.06
N VAL A 77 0.36 -16.57 -12.05
CA VAL A 77 1.45 -16.33 -11.09
C VAL A 77 2.69 -15.84 -11.82
N PHE A 78 3.24 -14.72 -11.39
CA PHE A 78 4.59 -14.31 -11.76
C PHE A 78 5.56 -14.73 -10.67
N ASP A 79 6.40 -15.71 -10.97
CA ASP A 79 7.42 -16.18 -10.03
C ASP A 79 8.59 -15.19 -9.98
N GLN A 80 8.68 -14.46 -8.87
CA GLN A 80 9.74 -13.49 -8.59
C GLN A 80 11.05 -14.15 -8.14
N LYS A 81 11.07 -15.47 -7.95
CA LYS A 81 12.24 -16.23 -7.46
C LYS A 81 12.85 -15.64 -6.19
N GLY A 82 11.97 -15.22 -5.26
CA GLY A 82 12.36 -14.59 -3.99
C GLY A 82 12.93 -13.18 -4.09
N LYS A 83 12.90 -12.54 -5.27
CA LYS A 83 13.42 -11.18 -5.48
C LYS A 83 12.29 -10.15 -5.44
N VAL A 84 12.61 -8.97 -4.94
CA VAL A 84 11.72 -7.81 -5.09
C VAL A 84 11.87 -7.26 -6.50
N THR A 85 10.75 -7.15 -7.21
CA THR A 85 10.72 -6.71 -8.62
C THR A 85 10.13 -5.32 -8.80
N LEU A 86 9.50 -4.78 -7.76
CA LEU A 86 8.85 -3.48 -7.83
C LEU A 86 9.09 -2.71 -6.52
N TRP A 87 9.37 -1.42 -6.68
CA TRP A 87 9.69 -0.51 -5.59
C TRP A 87 8.85 0.77 -5.69
N ASN A 88 8.36 1.27 -4.57
CA ASN A 88 7.73 2.57 -4.46
C ASN A 88 8.66 3.56 -3.77
N LEU A 89 8.88 4.70 -4.42
CA LEU A 89 9.50 5.88 -3.83
C LEU A 89 8.41 6.87 -3.42
N SER A 90 8.38 7.26 -2.16
CA SER A 90 7.59 8.37 -1.63
C SER A 90 8.49 9.44 -1.06
N ALA A 91 8.02 10.69 -1.09
CA ALA A 91 8.73 11.82 -0.54
C ALA A 91 7.75 12.78 0.16
N SER A 92 8.25 13.54 1.12
CA SER A 92 7.48 14.53 1.87
C SER A 92 8.33 15.75 2.15
N GLU A 93 7.71 16.91 2.28
CA GLU A 93 8.35 18.14 2.73
C GLU A 93 9.08 17.92 4.08
N PRO A 94 10.24 18.57 4.31
CA PRO A 94 11.04 18.29 5.49
C PRO A 94 10.41 18.76 6.82
N PHE A 95 9.61 19.83 6.78
CA PHE A 95 8.98 20.45 7.95
C PHE A 95 7.49 20.68 7.78
N GLN A 96 6.85 19.80 7.03
CA GLN A 96 5.41 19.73 6.85
C GLN A 96 5.02 18.31 6.47
N LEU A 97 3.91 17.81 7.00
CA LEU A 97 3.36 16.53 6.55
C LEU A 97 2.60 16.71 5.24
N LYS A 98 3.38 16.95 4.18
CA LYS A 98 2.87 17.15 2.82
C LYS A 98 3.62 16.27 1.84
N ALA A 99 2.91 15.35 1.23
CA ALA A 99 3.50 14.45 0.25
C ALA A 99 3.89 15.21 -1.03
N LYS A 100 5.05 14.86 -1.58
CA LYS A 100 5.36 15.18 -2.98
C LYS A 100 4.46 14.36 -3.88
N THR A 101 3.93 14.98 -4.92
CA THR A 101 3.16 14.30 -5.96
C THR A 101 3.92 14.26 -7.27
N TRP A 102 3.73 13.19 -8.02
CA TRP A 102 4.20 13.03 -9.40
C TRP A 102 3.00 12.99 -10.32
N SER A 103 3.00 13.83 -11.35
CA SER A 103 1.92 13.89 -12.33
C SER A 103 2.33 13.14 -13.59
N PHE A 104 1.48 12.25 -14.05
CA PHE A 104 1.68 11.44 -15.25
C PHE A 104 0.59 11.78 -16.26
N PRO A 105 0.96 11.96 -17.55
CA PRO A 105 -0.04 12.17 -18.61
C PRO A 105 -1.08 11.04 -18.59
N PHE A 106 -2.35 11.39 -18.67
CA PHE A 106 -3.51 10.50 -18.71
C PHE A 106 -3.81 9.74 -17.39
N LEU A 107 -2.83 9.53 -16.52
CA LEU A 107 -2.99 8.75 -15.27
C LEU A 107 -3.29 9.63 -14.04
N GLY A 108 -3.07 10.96 -14.14
CA GLY A 108 -3.26 11.87 -13.00
C GLY A 108 -2.02 12.01 -12.12
N SER A 109 -2.24 12.38 -10.87
CA SER A 109 -1.18 12.66 -9.89
C SER A 109 -1.18 11.65 -8.75
N PHE A 110 0.00 11.14 -8.43
CA PHE A 110 0.20 10.14 -7.35
C PHE A 110 1.21 10.63 -6.32
N PRO A 111 1.02 10.34 -5.04
CA PRO A 111 1.95 10.71 -3.97
C PRO A 111 3.10 9.70 -3.83
N TYR A 112 3.34 8.88 -4.83
CA TYR A 112 4.45 7.95 -4.94
C TYR A 112 4.81 7.72 -6.40
N LYS A 113 6.00 7.15 -6.64
CA LYS A 113 6.48 6.75 -7.97
C LYS A 113 7.02 5.34 -7.92
N GLY A 114 6.49 4.47 -8.81
CA GLY A 114 6.88 3.07 -8.91
C GLY A 114 8.14 2.86 -9.74
N PHE A 115 8.94 1.84 -9.45
CA PHE A 115 10.15 1.49 -10.18
C PHE A 115 10.32 -0.01 -10.24
N PHE A 116 10.57 -0.55 -11.43
CA PHE A 116 11.02 -1.93 -11.61
C PHE A 116 12.54 -2.10 -11.40
N ASP A 117 13.27 -1.00 -11.29
CA ASP A 117 14.71 -0.97 -11.04
C ASP A 117 15.01 -0.19 -9.75
N LEU A 118 15.65 -0.87 -8.78
CA LEU A 118 15.99 -0.26 -7.48
C LEU A 118 17.04 0.86 -7.63
N GLU A 119 17.98 0.72 -8.56
CA GLU A 119 19.03 1.72 -8.74
C GLU A 119 18.46 3.03 -9.32
N GLU A 120 17.48 2.94 -10.22
CA GLU A 120 16.75 4.11 -10.71
C GLU A 120 15.91 4.76 -9.58
N ALA A 121 15.27 3.95 -8.73
CA ALA A 121 14.59 4.47 -7.53
C ALA A 121 15.56 5.19 -6.57
N LYS A 122 16.76 4.64 -6.37
CA LYS A 122 17.80 5.25 -5.54
C LYS A 122 18.32 6.57 -6.13
N LYS A 123 18.55 6.63 -7.45
CA LYS A 123 18.96 7.88 -8.11
C LYS A 123 17.94 9.00 -7.89
N GLU A 124 16.66 8.72 -8.10
CA GLU A 124 15.62 9.73 -7.89
C GLU A 124 15.49 10.08 -6.41
N ARG A 125 15.57 9.10 -5.50
CA ARG A 125 15.64 9.36 -4.06
C ARG A 125 16.76 10.34 -3.71
N ASP A 126 17.96 10.13 -4.26
CA ASP A 126 19.12 10.94 -3.91
C ASP A 126 19.02 12.38 -4.45
N MET A 127 18.39 12.54 -5.62
CA MET A 127 18.02 13.89 -6.12
C MET A 127 17.04 14.58 -5.18
N LEU A 128 15.98 13.89 -4.75
CA LEU A 128 14.99 14.46 -3.83
C LEU A 128 15.59 14.78 -2.45
N LYS A 129 16.50 13.95 -1.96
CA LYS A 129 17.24 14.27 -0.73
C LYS A 129 18.11 15.51 -0.87
N ALA A 130 18.76 15.71 -2.01
CA ALA A 130 19.53 16.92 -2.30
C ALA A 130 18.63 18.17 -2.38
N GLU A 131 17.37 18.03 -2.77
CA GLU A 131 16.34 19.08 -2.73
C GLU A 131 15.78 19.30 -1.30
N GLY A 132 16.16 18.48 -0.31
CA GLY A 132 15.74 18.60 1.09
C GLY A 132 14.53 17.77 1.48
N PHE A 133 13.97 16.93 0.58
CA PHE A 133 12.83 16.08 0.91
C PHE A 133 13.20 14.92 1.83
N ASP A 134 12.32 14.58 2.74
CA ASP A 134 12.28 13.27 3.38
C ASP A 134 11.82 12.21 2.37
N THR A 135 12.54 11.11 2.25
CA THR A 135 12.27 10.11 1.23
C THR A 135 12.22 8.71 1.82
N ARG A 136 11.41 7.84 1.20
CA ARG A 136 11.32 6.43 1.56
C ARG A 136 11.16 5.57 0.31
N ILE A 137 12.03 4.56 0.18
CA ILE A 137 11.85 3.47 -0.78
C ILE A 137 11.33 2.25 -0.03
N ARG A 138 10.31 1.59 -0.57
CA ARG A 138 9.78 0.33 -0.03
C ARG A 138 9.51 -0.66 -1.16
N PRO A 139 9.64 -1.98 -0.92
CA PRO A 139 9.13 -2.97 -1.85
C PRO A 139 7.61 -2.83 -1.96
N VAL A 140 7.08 -3.11 -3.14
CA VAL A 140 5.64 -3.19 -3.39
C VAL A 140 5.19 -4.60 -3.10
N SER A 141 4.13 -4.71 -2.31
CA SER A 141 3.61 -5.99 -1.82
C SER A 141 2.44 -6.53 -2.64
N GLY A 142 1.68 -5.66 -3.28
CA GLY A 142 0.64 -5.93 -4.23
C GLY A 142 0.92 -5.15 -5.51
N TRP A 143 0.26 -5.50 -6.59
CA TRP A 143 0.35 -4.79 -7.85
C TRP A 143 -1.01 -4.74 -8.50
N SER A 144 -1.46 -3.54 -8.84
CA SER A 144 -2.65 -3.32 -9.63
C SER A 144 -2.34 -2.34 -10.75
N THR A 145 -2.77 -2.68 -11.95
CA THR A 145 -2.75 -1.80 -13.10
C THR A 145 -4.08 -1.05 -13.28
N LEU A 146 -4.88 -0.99 -12.23
CA LEU A 146 -6.21 -0.35 -12.22
C LEU A 146 -7.13 -0.88 -13.34
N GLY A 147 -7.04 -2.18 -13.63
CA GLY A 147 -7.86 -2.85 -14.64
C GLY A 147 -7.35 -2.74 -16.08
N TRP A 148 -6.19 -2.13 -16.34
CA TRP A 148 -5.60 -2.07 -17.69
C TRP A 148 -5.04 -3.41 -18.17
N PHE A 149 -4.66 -4.29 -17.26
CA PHE A 149 -4.17 -5.64 -17.52
C PHE A 149 -4.72 -6.61 -16.48
N ASP A 150 -4.74 -7.90 -16.82
CA ASP A 150 -4.99 -8.97 -15.86
C ASP A 150 -3.74 -9.19 -15.00
N ASP A 151 -3.70 -8.55 -13.86
CA ASP A 151 -2.54 -8.57 -12.98
C ASP A 151 -2.33 -9.96 -12.35
N PRO A 152 -1.12 -10.55 -12.41
CA PRO A 152 -0.85 -11.84 -11.81
C PRO A 152 -0.63 -11.75 -10.30
N ILE A 153 -0.76 -12.89 -9.62
CA ILE A 153 -0.19 -13.06 -8.27
C ILE A 153 1.34 -12.93 -8.40
N LEU A 154 1.91 -12.05 -7.62
CA LEU A 154 3.36 -12.02 -7.42
C LEU A 154 3.73 -13.10 -6.38
N SER A 155 4.68 -13.99 -6.69
CA SER A 155 4.99 -15.12 -5.80
C SER A 155 5.36 -14.69 -4.36
N ASN A 156 5.88 -13.47 -4.18
CA ASN A 156 6.16 -12.91 -2.85
C ASN A 156 4.89 -12.62 -2.02
N MET A 157 3.71 -12.47 -2.65
CA MET A 157 2.44 -12.34 -1.92
C MET A 157 2.11 -13.61 -1.13
N LEU A 158 2.51 -14.78 -1.65
CA LEU A 158 2.24 -16.08 -1.05
C LEU A 158 3.03 -16.36 0.24
N PHE A 159 4.04 -15.55 0.59
CA PHE A 159 4.73 -15.68 1.89
C PHE A 159 3.92 -15.13 3.07
N ARG A 160 2.82 -14.42 2.80
CA ARG A 160 1.96 -13.87 3.85
C ARG A 160 1.13 -14.96 4.53
N PRO A 161 0.69 -14.77 5.80
CA PRO A 161 -0.44 -15.50 6.36
C PRO A 161 -1.65 -15.42 5.43
N VAL A 162 -2.51 -16.45 5.45
CA VAL A 162 -3.64 -16.53 4.51
C VAL A 162 -4.61 -15.35 4.62
N GLY A 163 -4.86 -14.85 5.85
CA GLY A 163 -5.72 -13.68 6.05
C GLY A 163 -5.14 -12.42 5.42
N GLN A 164 -3.83 -12.17 5.58
CA GLN A 164 -3.17 -11.04 4.94
C GLN A 164 -3.07 -11.19 3.40
N LEU A 165 -3.05 -12.43 2.88
CA LEU A 165 -3.14 -12.67 1.44
C LEU A 165 -4.54 -12.34 0.92
N ALA A 166 -5.58 -12.76 1.64
CA ALA A 166 -6.96 -12.44 1.30
C ALA A 166 -7.20 -10.93 1.32
N GLU A 167 -6.79 -10.25 2.39
CA GLU A 167 -6.86 -8.80 2.53
C GLU A 167 -6.19 -8.08 1.36
N LEU A 168 -4.97 -8.48 1.00
CA LEU A 168 -4.24 -7.88 -0.11
C LEU A 168 -4.97 -8.05 -1.45
N ILE A 169 -5.47 -9.26 -1.74
CA ILE A 169 -6.20 -9.52 -2.99
C ILE A 169 -7.49 -8.71 -3.04
N ILE A 170 -8.25 -8.66 -1.94
CA ILE A 170 -9.49 -7.89 -1.84
C ILE A 170 -9.21 -6.39 -2.00
N HIS A 171 -8.15 -5.89 -1.35
CA HIS A 171 -7.69 -4.50 -1.47
C HIS A 171 -7.43 -4.13 -2.94
N GLU A 172 -6.64 -4.91 -3.64
CA GLU A 172 -6.28 -4.64 -5.04
C GLU A 172 -7.47 -4.79 -6.00
N LEU A 173 -8.38 -5.75 -5.75
CA LEU A 173 -9.61 -5.89 -6.53
C LEU A 173 -10.60 -4.74 -6.24
N THR A 174 -10.54 -4.13 -5.07
CA THR A 174 -11.30 -2.91 -4.77
C THR A 174 -10.90 -1.77 -5.69
N HIS A 175 -9.61 -1.58 -5.93
CA HIS A 175 -9.13 -0.57 -6.90
C HIS A 175 -9.63 -0.81 -8.32
N GLY A 176 -9.72 -2.08 -8.75
CA GLY A 176 -10.30 -2.44 -10.06
C GLY A 176 -11.82 -2.28 -10.11
N THR A 177 -12.49 -2.22 -8.96
CA THR A 177 -13.95 -2.09 -8.85
C THR A 177 -14.40 -0.64 -8.73
N LEU A 178 -13.67 0.17 -7.96
CA LEU A 178 -13.96 1.58 -7.72
C LEU A 178 -12.66 2.36 -7.54
N TYR A 179 -12.46 3.33 -8.42
CA TYR A 179 -11.33 4.27 -8.33
C TYR A 179 -11.79 5.70 -8.57
N VAL A 180 -11.73 6.54 -7.55
CA VAL A 180 -12.09 7.96 -7.62
C VAL A 180 -10.89 8.75 -8.11
N LYS A 181 -11.04 9.40 -9.26
CA LYS A 181 -9.96 10.15 -9.91
C LYS A 181 -9.40 11.25 -8.99
N ASP A 182 -8.08 11.42 -9.02
CA ASP A 182 -7.33 12.42 -8.24
C ASP A 182 -7.54 12.35 -6.72
N SER A 183 -8.01 11.21 -6.20
CA SER A 183 -8.33 10.98 -4.79
C SER A 183 -7.56 9.78 -4.23
N ALA A 184 -6.23 9.74 -4.46
CA ALA A 184 -5.40 8.59 -4.09
C ALA A 184 -5.55 8.19 -2.61
N ASP A 185 -5.55 9.15 -1.68
CA ASP A 185 -5.69 8.87 -0.25
C ASP A 185 -7.07 8.25 0.09
N TYR A 186 -8.15 8.70 -0.56
CA TYR A 186 -9.47 8.08 -0.41
C TYR A 186 -9.49 6.65 -0.94
N ASN A 187 -8.96 6.43 -2.14
CA ASN A 187 -8.92 5.11 -2.77
C ASN A 187 -8.13 4.10 -1.93
N GLU A 188 -6.98 4.51 -1.38
CA GLU A 188 -6.17 3.64 -0.52
C GLU A 188 -6.86 3.36 0.83
N ASN A 189 -7.51 4.36 1.44
CA ASN A 189 -8.29 4.14 2.66
C ASN A 189 -9.46 3.19 2.42
N LEU A 190 -10.21 3.39 1.33
CA LEU A 190 -11.34 2.53 0.99
C LEU A 190 -10.89 1.10 0.69
N ALA A 191 -9.84 0.92 -0.13
CA ALA A 191 -9.33 -0.40 -0.47
C ALA A 191 -8.80 -1.14 0.77
N THR A 192 -8.12 -0.44 1.68
CA THR A 192 -7.69 -1.01 2.97
C THR A 192 -8.88 -1.42 3.80
N PHE A 193 -9.90 -0.56 3.94
CA PHE A 193 -11.10 -0.84 4.71
C PHE A 193 -11.87 -2.07 4.18
N ILE A 194 -12.15 -2.10 2.86
CA ILE A 194 -12.84 -3.23 2.22
C ILE A 194 -11.97 -4.49 2.28
N GLY A 195 -10.64 -4.36 2.15
CA GLY A 195 -9.69 -5.45 2.29
C GLY A 195 -9.76 -6.11 3.67
N GLU A 196 -9.70 -5.32 4.74
CA GLU A 196 -9.79 -5.80 6.13
C GLU A 196 -11.15 -6.48 6.41
N LYS A 197 -12.27 -5.79 6.12
CA LYS A 197 -13.62 -6.33 6.35
C LYS A 197 -13.91 -7.57 5.52
N GLY A 198 -13.49 -7.55 4.25
CA GLY A 198 -13.66 -8.68 3.34
C GLY A 198 -12.84 -9.90 3.76
N ALA A 199 -11.59 -9.70 4.19
CA ALA A 199 -10.73 -10.79 4.65
C ALA A 199 -11.29 -11.47 5.91
N GLU A 200 -11.76 -10.71 6.88
CA GLU A 200 -12.38 -11.26 8.09
C GLU A 200 -13.61 -12.12 7.75
N LYS A 201 -14.53 -11.60 6.93
CA LYS A 201 -15.72 -12.34 6.49
C LYS A 201 -15.37 -13.57 5.63
N PHE A 202 -14.38 -13.44 4.74
CA PHE A 202 -13.90 -14.58 3.93
C PHE A 202 -13.35 -15.69 4.82
N LEU A 203 -12.48 -15.36 5.79
CA LEU A 203 -11.89 -16.36 6.68
C LEU A 203 -12.94 -17.04 7.55
N ALA A 204 -13.90 -16.29 8.09
CA ALA A 204 -15.02 -16.84 8.87
C ALA A 204 -15.87 -17.80 8.03
N GLY A 205 -16.19 -17.44 6.78
CA GLY A 205 -16.98 -18.26 5.88
C GLY A 205 -16.26 -19.50 5.35
N TYR A 206 -14.97 -19.35 5.00
CA TYR A 206 -14.19 -20.41 4.36
C TYR A 206 -13.60 -21.41 5.35
N PHE A 207 -13.03 -20.94 6.46
CA PHE A 207 -12.38 -21.78 7.49
C PHE A 207 -13.28 -22.02 8.72
N GLY A 208 -14.28 -21.19 8.94
CA GLY A 208 -15.18 -21.20 10.08
C GLY A 208 -14.82 -20.14 11.13
N GLU A 209 -15.83 -19.66 11.88
CA GLU A 209 -15.72 -18.57 12.88
C GLU A 209 -14.76 -18.87 14.03
N SER A 210 -14.47 -20.14 14.30
CA SER A 210 -13.54 -20.55 15.35
C SER A 210 -12.20 -21.04 14.83
N SER A 211 -11.89 -20.80 13.55
CA SER A 211 -10.67 -21.30 12.92
C SER A 211 -9.41 -20.64 13.46
N PRO A 212 -8.27 -21.34 13.45
CA PRO A 212 -6.98 -20.75 13.78
C PRO A 212 -6.61 -19.60 12.85
N GLU A 213 -6.91 -19.71 11.56
CA GLU A 213 -6.62 -18.74 10.52
C GLU A 213 -7.31 -17.39 10.77
N LEU A 214 -8.59 -17.44 11.17
CA LEU A 214 -9.34 -16.22 11.52
C LEU A 214 -8.79 -15.59 12.79
N ARG A 215 -8.48 -16.40 13.82
CA ARG A 215 -7.92 -15.87 15.07
C ARG A 215 -6.55 -15.24 14.87
N GLU A 216 -5.66 -15.91 14.11
CA GLU A 216 -4.34 -15.35 13.77
C GLU A 216 -4.48 -14.00 13.07
N TYR A 217 -5.44 -13.90 12.13
CA TYR A 217 -5.70 -12.67 11.41
C TYR A 217 -6.20 -11.56 12.35
N ILE A 218 -7.24 -11.81 13.15
CA ILE A 218 -7.82 -10.82 14.09
C ILE A 218 -6.78 -10.36 15.12
N ASP A 219 -6.02 -11.28 15.71
CA ASP A 219 -4.97 -10.95 16.67
C ASP A 219 -3.87 -10.10 16.02
N GLY A 220 -3.48 -10.48 14.81
CA GLY A 220 -2.52 -9.73 14.01
C GLY A 220 -2.99 -8.32 13.67
N GLU A 221 -4.24 -8.18 13.22
CA GLU A 221 -4.82 -6.88 12.87
C GLU A 221 -5.03 -5.99 14.10
N THR A 222 -5.40 -6.57 15.25
CA THR A 222 -5.48 -5.82 16.50
C THR A 222 -4.14 -5.13 16.84
N ASP A 223 -3.03 -5.83 16.69
CA ASP A 223 -1.70 -5.25 16.93
C ASP A 223 -1.29 -4.26 15.85
N THR A 224 -1.64 -4.55 14.60
CA THR A 224 -1.43 -3.64 13.47
C THR A 224 -2.18 -2.33 13.68
N LYS A 225 -3.44 -2.36 14.12
CA LYS A 225 -4.25 -1.16 14.43
C LYS A 225 -3.64 -0.36 15.59
N LYS A 226 -3.17 -1.00 16.65
CA LYS A 226 -2.46 -0.31 17.75
C LYS A 226 -1.20 0.41 17.26
N PHE A 227 -0.40 -0.28 16.43
CA PHE A 227 0.81 0.29 15.83
C PHE A 227 0.47 1.49 14.92
N ILE A 228 -0.50 1.36 14.05
CA ILE A 228 -0.97 2.40 13.14
C ILE A 228 -1.47 3.62 13.93
N ASN A 229 -2.35 3.42 14.90
CA ASN A 229 -2.88 4.50 15.72
C ASN A 229 -1.79 5.25 16.48
N HIS A 230 -0.76 4.55 16.99
CA HIS A 230 0.40 5.17 17.60
C HIS A 230 1.09 6.15 16.63
N PHE A 231 1.32 5.74 15.38
CA PHE A 231 1.98 6.59 14.38
C PHE A 231 1.06 7.66 13.78
N ILE A 232 -0.24 7.46 13.72
CA ILE A 232 -1.20 8.53 13.36
C ILE A 232 -1.19 9.63 14.44
N LEU A 233 -1.24 9.27 15.72
CA LEU A 233 -1.11 10.23 16.81
C LEU A 233 0.24 10.93 16.80
N GLY A 234 1.30 10.19 16.51
CA GLY A 234 2.64 10.73 16.28
C GLY A 234 2.69 11.73 15.12
N ALA A 235 2.05 11.41 14.00
CA ALA A 235 1.97 12.30 12.84
C ALA A 235 1.23 13.61 13.19
N ARG A 236 0.10 13.52 13.89
CA ARG A 236 -0.65 14.71 14.36
C ARG A 236 0.18 15.58 15.31
N SER A 237 0.92 14.95 16.22
CA SER A 237 1.82 15.63 17.13
C SER A 237 2.99 16.31 16.39
N LEU A 238 3.54 15.64 15.37
CA LEU A 238 4.61 16.17 14.53
C LEU A 238 4.12 17.34 13.66
N ASP A 239 2.92 17.26 13.11
CA ASP A 239 2.27 18.35 12.38
C ASP A 239 2.06 19.58 13.27
N SER A 240 1.57 19.36 14.51
CA SER A 240 1.45 20.43 15.51
C SER A 240 2.80 21.08 15.82
N LEU A 241 3.90 20.30 15.95
CA LEU A 241 5.25 20.85 16.10
C LEU A 241 5.60 21.77 14.93
N TYR A 242 5.39 21.33 13.69
CA TYR A 242 5.73 22.10 12.50
C TYR A 242 4.93 23.40 12.40
N ASN A 243 3.62 23.34 12.65
CA ASN A 243 2.74 24.51 12.60
C ASN A 243 3.06 25.56 13.66
N ASN A 244 3.73 25.17 14.77
CA ASN A 244 4.13 26.07 15.84
C ASN A 244 5.62 26.48 15.74
N MET A 245 6.35 26.04 14.73
CA MET A 245 7.73 26.49 14.50
C MET A 245 7.74 27.97 14.06
N GLN A 246 8.53 28.78 14.75
CA GLN A 246 8.74 30.17 14.35
C GLN A 246 9.44 30.23 12.99
N SER A 247 9.10 31.21 12.18
CA SER A 247 9.61 31.33 10.80
C SER A 247 11.12 31.64 10.73
N ASP A 248 11.67 32.27 11.75
CA ASP A 248 13.06 32.72 11.86
C ASP A 248 14.02 31.68 12.46
N ILE A 249 13.53 30.52 12.87
CA ILE A 249 14.38 29.43 13.38
C ILE A 249 15.28 28.91 12.26
N GLN A 250 16.57 28.76 12.55
CA GLN A 250 17.56 28.19 11.61
C GLN A 250 17.22 26.73 11.25
N VAL A 251 17.57 26.32 10.04
CA VAL A 251 17.24 24.98 9.49
C VAL A 251 17.78 23.87 10.37
N GLU A 252 19.00 24.02 10.88
CA GLU A 252 19.66 23.06 11.77
C GLU A 252 18.85 22.87 13.07
N GLN A 253 18.30 23.94 13.60
CA GLN A 253 17.50 23.90 14.82
C GLN A 253 16.12 23.24 14.51
N LYS A 254 15.50 23.53 13.35
CA LYS A 254 14.29 22.83 12.91
C LYS A 254 14.53 21.32 12.77
N GLN A 255 15.66 20.94 12.18
CA GLN A 255 16.05 19.53 12.05
C GLN A 255 16.23 18.85 13.41
N LYS A 256 16.86 19.53 14.37
CA LYS A 256 17.01 19.00 15.72
C LYS A 256 15.66 18.80 16.41
N LEU A 257 14.78 19.80 16.39
CA LEU A 257 13.42 19.70 16.97
C LEU A 257 12.63 18.54 16.36
N LYS A 258 12.67 18.41 15.05
CA LYS A 258 12.05 17.29 14.33
C LYS A 258 12.63 15.96 14.79
N HIS A 259 13.95 15.82 14.80
CA HIS A 259 14.63 14.59 15.21
C HIS A 259 14.25 14.18 16.63
N ASP A 260 14.35 15.10 17.59
CA ASP A 260 14.05 14.85 18.99
C ASP A 260 12.58 14.46 19.19
N HIS A 261 11.66 15.08 18.42
CA HIS A 261 10.25 14.77 18.48
C HIS A 261 9.91 13.39 17.88
N ILE A 262 10.54 13.04 16.75
CA ILE A 262 10.38 11.70 16.14
C ILE A 262 10.96 10.63 17.06
N GLN A 263 12.12 10.88 17.70
CA GLN A 263 12.69 9.97 18.68
C GLN A 263 11.69 9.72 19.83
N LEU A 264 11.07 10.78 20.37
CA LEU A 264 10.07 10.65 21.42
C LEU A 264 8.84 9.80 20.97
N ILE A 265 8.40 9.95 19.71
CA ILE A 265 7.33 9.12 19.16
C ILE A 265 7.75 7.66 19.12
N VAL A 266 8.97 7.38 18.66
CA VAL A 266 9.51 6.00 18.59
C VAL A 266 9.67 5.40 19.99
N ASP A 267 10.25 6.14 20.96
CA ASP A 267 10.44 5.67 22.33
C ASP A 267 9.10 5.30 23.01
N ARG A 268 8.05 6.05 22.72
CA ARG A 268 6.71 5.77 23.23
C ARG A 268 6.06 4.52 22.64
N LEU A 269 6.58 3.97 21.54
CA LEU A 269 6.10 2.71 20.98
C LEU A 269 6.24 1.56 21.99
N ASP A 270 7.27 1.58 22.83
CA ASP A 270 7.49 0.57 23.87
C ASP A 270 6.40 0.57 24.97
N THR A 271 5.60 1.64 25.05
CA THR A 271 4.46 1.71 25.98
C THR A 271 3.20 1.05 25.42
N VAL A 272 3.17 0.75 24.12
CA VAL A 272 2.04 0.10 23.45
C VAL A 272 2.05 -1.40 23.76
N ARG A 273 0.94 -1.90 24.32
CA ARG A 273 0.81 -3.33 24.63
C ARG A 273 0.31 -4.09 23.40
N PHE A 274 1.20 -4.84 22.78
CA PHE A 274 0.89 -5.75 21.67
C PHE A 274 0.52 -7.14 22.19
N ASN A 275 -0.36 -7.85 21.48
CA ASN A 275 -0.74 -9.23 21.76
C ASN A 275 0.43 -10.17 21.42
N ILE A 276 1.09 -9.92 20.29
CA ILE A 276 2.27 -10.65 19.83
C ILE A 276 3.50 -9.93 20.40
N LYS A 277 4.09 -10.54 21.42
CA LYS A 277 5.30 -10.02 22.07
C LYS A 277 6.40 -9.77 21.04
N ASP A 278 7.09 -8.66 21.20
CA ASP A 278 8.27 -8.27 20.41
C ASP A 278 8.03 -8.05 18.90
N ARG A 279 6.77 -8.05 18.43
CA ARG A 279 6.42 -7.89 16.99
C ARG A 279 7.05 -6.65 16.36
N TYR A 280 7.17 -5.55 17.08
CA TYR A 280 7.71 -4.29 16.59
C TYR A 280 8.98 -3.85 17.30
N THR A 281 9.52 -4.68 18.21
CA THR A 281 10.73 -4.39 18.97
C THR A 281 11.92 -4.21 18.04
N GLY A 282 12.71 -3.17 18.28
CA GLY A 282 13.93 -2.87 17.48
C GLY A 282 13.70 -2.38 16.06
N ARG A 283 12.45 -2.18 15.63
CA ARG A 283 12.13 -1.76 14.25
C ARG A 283 12.84 -0.49 13.80
N PHE A 284 13.18 0.39 14.71
CA PHE A 284 13.80 1.68 14.42
C PHE A 284 15.23 1.82 14.99
N ASN A 285 15.86 0.70 15.39
CA ASN A 285 17.21 0.72 15.95
C ASN A 285 18.27 1.20 14.95
N GLU A 286 18.09 0.93 13.65
CA GLU A 286 19.06 1.33 12.63
C GLU A 286 18.83 2.75 12.11
N ALA A 287 17.57 3.18 12.03
CA ALA A 287 17.22 4.52 11.55
C ALA A 287 15.84 4.95 12.04
N LEU A 288 15.72 6.19 12.46
CA LEU A 288 14.43 6.81 12.77
C LEU A 288 13.56 6.94 11.51
N PRO A 289 12.21 6.86 11.66
CA PRO A 289 11.31 7.20 10.59
C PRO A 289 11.41 8.69 10.23
N ASN A 290 10.91 9.05 9.06
CA ASN A 290 10.87 10.42 8.58
C ASN A 290 9.44 10.79 8.09
N ASN A 291 9.23 12.02 7.60
CA ASN A 291 7.90 12.45 7.19
C ASN A 291 7.27 11.56 6.11
N ALA A 292 8.06 11.01 5.18
CA ALA A 292 7.55 10.09 4.17
C ALA A 292 7.02 8.77 4.78
N PHE A 293 7.56 8.36 5.92
CA PHE A 293 7.03 7.23 6.69
C PHE A 293 5.69 7.58 7.35
N PHE A 294 5.58 8.72 8.05
CA PHE A 294 4.34 9.15 8.68
C PHE A 294 3.21 9.37 7.66
N MET A 295 3.52 9.95 6.52
CA MET A 295 2.56 10.14 5.43
C MET A 295 1.93 8.82 4.93
N SER A 296 2.65 7.69 5.03
CA SER A 296 2.08 6.40 4.62
C SER A 296 0.90 5.97 5.51
N PHE A 297 0.93 6.26 6.82
CA PHE A 297 -0.19 5.94 7.71
C PHE A 297 -1.41 6.82 7.46
N LEU A 298 -1.19 8.12 7.26
CA LEU A 298 -2.27 9.04 6.94
C LEU A 298 -2.97 8.64 5.63
N ARG A 299 -2.22 8.18 4.62
CA ARG A 299 -2.78 7.75 3.33
C ARG A 299 -3.71 6.55 3.44
N TYR A 300 -3.33 5.54 4.21
CA TYR A 300 -4.02 4.25 4.22
C TYR A 300 -5.05 4.11 5.35
N HIS A 301 -4.95 4.91 6.43
CA HIS A 301 -5.69 4.64 7.65
C HIS A 301 -6.33 5.89 8.29
N SER A 302 -6.27 7.06 7.67
CA SER A 302 -6.83 8.28 8.28
C SER A 302 -8.35 8.36 8.24
N MET A 303 -9.01 7.55 7.41
CA MET A 303 -10.45 7.57 7.20
C MET A 303 -11.17 6.31 7.71
N GLN A 304 -10.45 5.39 8.37
CA GLN A 304 -11.02 4.10 8.77
C GLN A 304 -12.25 4.24 9.68
N ASP A 305 -12.18 5.13 10.68
CA ASP A 305 -13.30 5.37 11.59
C ASP A 305 -14.55 5.92 10.86
N ILE A 306 -14.35 6.81 9.87
CA ILE A 306 -15.45 7.39 9.08
C ILE A 306 -16.11 6.33 8.20
N LEU A 307 -15.30 5.47 7.55
CA LEU A 307 -15.79 4.38 6.70
C LEU A 307 -16.52 3.33 7.53
N GLU A 308 -16.04 3.07 8.76
CA GLU A 308 -16.69 2.16 9.71
C GLU A 308 -18.04 2.70 10.13
N GLU A 309 -18.11 3.98 10.55
CA GLU A 309 -19.37 4.62 10.94
C GLU A 309 -20.38 4.63 9.79
N GLU A 310 -19.97 4.93 8.56
CA GLU A 310 -20.82 4.91 7.36
C GLU A 310 -21.34 3.49 7.10
N LEU A 311 -20.44 2.47 7.13
CA LEU A 311 -20.82 1.07 6.92
C LEU A 311 -21.84 0.59 7.96
N GLU A 312 -21.59 0.83 9.24
CA GLU A 312 -22.45 0.32 10.31
C GLU A 312 -23.81 1.07 10.37
N ASN A 313 -23.80 2.42 10.32
CA ASN A 313 -25.00 3.22 10.52
C ASN A 313 -25.93 3.19 9.31
N ASP A 314 -25.39 3.25 8.11
CA ASP A 314 -26.19 3.41 6.89
C ASP A 314 -26.42 2.08 6.14
N PHE A 315 -25.55 1.07 6.35
CA PHE A 315 -25.59 -0.20 5.63
C PHE A 315 -25.63 -1.43 6.54
N GLY A 316 -25.69 -1.26 7.87
CA GLY A 316 -25.81 -2.36 8.83
C GLY A 316 -24.67 -3.40 8.75
N GLY A 317 -23.45 -2.95 8.43
CA GLY A 317 -22.28 -3.81 8.30
C GLY A 317 -22.20 -4.61 6.98
N GLU A 318 -23.12 -4.34 6.02
CA GLU A 318 -23.19 -5.08 4.75
C GLU A 318 -22.29 -4.49 3.67
N VAL A 319 -21.05 -5.00 3.57
CA VAL A 319 -19.99 -4.52 2.66
C VAL A 319 -20.45 -4.48 1.20
N ARG A 320 -21.19 -5.48 0.73
CA ARG A 320 -21.68 -5.53 -0.65
C ARG A 320 -22.61 -4.35 -0.96
N THR A 321 -23.57 -4.08 -0.06
CA THR A 321 -24.53 -2.98 -0.22
C THR A 321 -23.80 -1.64 -0.20
N TYR A 322 -22.84 -1.48 0.70
CA TYR A 322 -22.01 -0.30 0.79
C TYR A 322 -21.18 -0.08 -0.48
N LEU A 323 -20.52 -1.11 -0.98
CA LEU A 323 -19.72 -1.02 -2.20
C LEU A 323 -20.58 -0.68 -3.42
N ASN A 324 -21.80 -1.24 -3.53
CA ASN A 324 -22.73 -0.89 -4.60
C ASN A 324 -23.17 0.59 -4.53
N TYR A 325 -23.48 1.09 -3.34
CA TYR A 325 -23.79 2.50 -3.13
C TYR A 325 -22.61 3.38 -3.56
N LEU A 326 -21.38 3.03 -3.20
CA LEU A 326 -20.20 3.82 -3.56
C LEU A 326 -19.95 3.82 -5.08
N LYS A 327 -20.20 2.68 -5.78
CA LYS A 327 -20.12 2.61 -7.26
C LYS A 327 -21.12 3.54 -7.94
N GLU A 328 -22.33 3.70 -7.37
CA GLU A 328 -23.32 4.65 -7.89
C GLU A 328 -22.96 6.11 -7.59
N LYS A 329 -22.42 6.37 -6.39
CA LYS A 329 -22.02 7.71 -5.93
C LYS A 329 -20.79 8.24 -6.68
N TYR A 330 -19.85 7.36 -7.00
CA TYR A 330 -18.59 7.69 -7.65
C TYR A 330 -18.45 6.85 -8.93
N PRO A 331 -18.92 7.37 -10.09
CA PRO A 331 -18.69 6.67 -11.34
C PRO A 331 -17.19 6.46 -11.54
N SER A 332 -16.78 5.19 -11.69
CA SER A 332 -15.38 4.83 -11.93
C SER A 332 -14.88 5.32 -13.28
N LEU A 333 -13.56 5.47 -13.39
CA LEU A 333 -12.84 5.83 -14.63
C LEU A 333 -13.17 4.88 -15.79
#